data_8a02fd1f7d2c01b8f6cb36f502b7c5eb
#
_entry.id   8a02fd1f7d2c01b8f6cb36f502b7c5eb
#
_cell.length_a   1.000
_cell.length_b   1.000
_cell.length_c   1.000
_cell.angle_alpha   90.00
_cell.angle_beta   90.00
_cell.angle_gamma   90.00
#
_symmetry.space_group_name_H-M   'P 1'
#
loop_
_entity.id
_entity.type
_entity.pdbx_description
1 polymer ?
#
loop_
_entity_poly.entity_id
_entity_poly.type
_entity_poly.pdbx_seq_one_letter_code
_entity_poly.pdbx_strand_id
1 'polypeptide(L)'
;MVGVGSLGRRRFVAVAEWRGGLVAREAKALVPSAAVWVSSQSSKISHDAALLDLAVRAPDPYFGIRGSWIVRRLAPDCTRIELVTLATERDELKLLRAMGWETANMHLGTARETITRDLKRALPVGSRAVRPI
;
A
#
# COMPACT_ATOMS: atom_id res chain seq x y z
N MET A 1 0.96 11.56 -16.29
CA MET A 1 1.73 12.14 -15.19
C MET A 1 2.18 11.00 -14.28
N VAL A 2 3.43 10.91 -13.94
CA VAL A 2 4.01 9.81 -13.16
C VAL A 2 4.10 10.27 -11.70
N GLY A 3 3.53 9.49 -10.76
CA GLY A 3 3.62 9.81 -9.33
C GLY A 3 5.07 9.78 -8.84
N VAL A 4 5.38 10.53 -7.78
CA VAL A 4 6.74 10.70 -7.23
C VAL A 4 7.43 9.37 -6.96
N GLY A 5 6.72 8.36 -6.42
CA GLY A 5 7.28 7.05 -6.12
C GLY A 5 7.55 6.14 -7.32
N SER A 6 7.19 6.57 -8.54
CA SER A 6 7.41 5.79 -9.77
C SER A 6 8.08 6.60 -10.88
N LEU A 7 8.59 7.78 -10.54
CA LEU A 7 9.28 8.64 -11.49
C LEU A 7 10.48 7.90 -12.10
N GLY A 8 10.53 7.87 -13.44
CA GLY A 8 11.58 7.18 -14.18
C GLY A 8 11.53 5.63 -14.14
N ARG A 9 10.51 5.03 -13.54
CA ARG A 9 10.36 3.56 -13.47
C ARG A 9 9.37 3.06 -14.52
N ARG A 10 9.67 1.90 -15.07
CA ARG A 10 8.80 1.26 -16.06
C ARG A 10 7.49 0.85 -15.41
N ARG A 11 6.40 1.18 -16.09
CA ARG A 11 5.05 0.77 -15.72
C ARG A 11 4.30 0.40 -16.99
N PHE A 12 3.62 -0.72 -16.96
CA PHE A 12 2.80 -1.21 -18.05
C PHE A 12 1.38 -1.45 -17.55
N VAL A 13 0.43 -1.22 -18.42
CA VAL A 13 -0.98 -1.58 -18.19
C VAL A 13 -1.42 -2.45 -19.36
N ALA A 14 -1.89 -3.63 -19.05
CA ALA A 14 -2.55 -4.52 -19.99
C ALA A 14 -4.05 -4.45 -19.77
N VAL A 15 -4.79 -4.24 -20.85
CA VAL A 15 -6.26 -4.24 -20.86
C VAL A 15 -6.71 -5.40 -21.75
N ALA A 16 -7.67 -6.17 -21.26
CA ALA A 16 -8.26 -7.28 -21.99
C ALA A 16 -9.76 -7.33 -21.75
N GLU A 17 -10.48 -7.89 -22.69
CA GLU A 17 -11.89 -8.23 -22.53
C GLU A 17 -12.04 -9.59 -21.83
N TRP A 18 -12.90 -9.66 -20.83
CA TRP A 18 -13.20 -10.88 -20.11
C TRP A 18 -14.68 -10.93 -19.72
N ARG A 19 -15.40 -11.94 -20.21
CA ARG A 19 -16.82 -12.15 -19.90
C ARG A 19 -17.68 -10.91 -20.15
N GLY A 20 -17.46 -10.21 -21.27
CA GLY A 20 -18.21 -9.02 -21.66
C GLY A 20 -17.82 -7.73 -20.93
N GLY A 21 -16.75 -7.73 -20.15
CA GLY A 21 -16.24 -6.56 -19.49
C GLY A 21 -14.73 -6.36 -19.68
N LEU A 22 -14.26 -5.13 -19.49
CA LEU A 22 -12.84 -4.83 -19.55
C LEU A 22 -12.17 -5.13 -18.21
N VAL A 23 -11.04 -5.81 -18.27
CA VAL A 23 -10.16 -6.04 -17.12
C VAL A 23 -8.80 -5.40 -17.38
N ALA A 24 -8.27 -4.73 -16.38
CA ALA A 24 -6.95 -4.10 -16.47
C ALA A 24 -5.99 -4.68 -15.41
N ARG A 25 -4.74 -4.85 -15.83
CA ARG A 25 -3.63 -5.25 -14.96
C ARG A 25 -2.51 -4.25 -15.10
N GLU A 26 -1.94 -3.85 -13.99
CA GLU A 26 -0.74 -3.02 -13.95
C GLU A 26 0.46 -3.87 -13.56
N ALA A 27 1.56 -3.70 -14.28
CA ALA A 27 2.88 -4.20 -13.90
C ALA A 27 3.79 -3.00 -13.65
N LYS A 28 4.33 -2.92 -12.43
CA LYS A 28 5.23 -1.85 -12.00
C LYS A 28 6.57 -2.44 -11.61
N ALA A 29 7.67 -1.85 -12.10
CA ALA A 29 9.01 -2.30 -11.77
C ALA A 29 9.25 -2.17 -10.25
N LEU A 30 9.69 -3.27 -9.65
CA LEU A 30 10.15 -3.34 -8.27
C LEU A 30 11.62 -2.90 -8.23
N VAL A 31 11.94 -2.06 -7.27
CA VAL A 31 13.30 -1.55 -7.10
C VAL A 31 13.68 -1.63 -5.63
N PRO A 32 14.99 -1.75 -5.33
CA PRO A 32 15.47 -1.74 -3.96
C PRO A 32 14.98 -0.52 -3.18
N SER A 33 14.74 -0.70 -1.91
CA SER A 33 14.41 0.40 -0.99
C SER A 33 15.56 1.41 -0.94
N ALA A 34 15.24 2.69 -0.78
CA ALA A 34 16.24 3.74 -0.53
C ALA A 34 17.07 3.45 0.74
N ALA A 35 16.52 2.75 1.72
CA ALA A 35 17.23 2.33 2.90
C ALA A 35 18.44 1.42 2.60
N VAL A 36 18.36 0.62 1.52
CA VAL A 36 19.49 -0.22 1.07
C VAL A 36 20.67 0.62 0.60
N TRP A 37 20.42 1.77 0.00
CA TRP A 37 21.47 2.68 -0.44
C TRP A 37 22.19 3.33 0.75
N VAL A 38 21.45 3.66 1.80
CA VAL A 38 22.00 4.31 3.00
C VAL A 38 22.80 3.32 3.84
N SER A 39 22.34 2.07 3.94
CA SER A 39 22.95 1.06 4.82
C SER A 39 24.19 0.39 4.25
N SER A 40 24.57 0.69 3.00
CA SER A 40 25.66 0.01 2.27
C SER A 40 25.53 -1.53 2.25
N GLN A 41 24.40 -2.05 2.70
CA GLN A 41 24.12 -3.47 2.71
C GLN A 41 23.66 -3.90 1.31
N SER A 42 24.43 -4.74 0.68
CA SER A 42 24.11 -5.39 -0.60
C SER A 42 23.00 -6.46 -0.44
N SER A 43 21.99 -6.18 0.38
CA SER A 43 20.86 -7.08 0.51
C SER A 43 20.00 -7.01 -0.76
N LYS A 44 20.19 -7.95 -1.65
CA LYS A 44 19.31 -8.18 -2.81
C LYS A 44 17.96 -8.79 -2.40
N ILE A 45 17.74 -9.03 -1.11
CA ILE A 45 16.53 -9.67 -0.60
C ILE A 45 15.47 -8.58 -0.46
N SER A 46 14.49 -8.64 -1.32
CA SER A 46 13.24 -7.88 -1.16
C SER A 46 12.36 -8.64 -0.17
N HIS A 47 11.98 -8.00 0.92
CA HIS A 47 11.02 -8.54 1.88
C HIS A 47 9.56 -8.28 1.48
N ASP A 48 9.34 -7.68 0.31
CA ASP A 48 8.02 -7.22 -0.13
C ASP A 48 7.00 -8.37 -0.21
N ALA A 49 7.41 -9.54 -0.70
CA ALA A 49 6.53 -10.70 -0.77
C ALA A 49 6.09 -11.16 0.64
N ALA A 50 7.02 -11.28 1.56
CA ALA A 50 6.73 -11.70 2.94
C ALA A 50 5.85 -10.67 3.66
N LEU A 51 6.08 -9.37 3.46
CA LEU A 51 5.23 -8.32 4.03
C LEU A 51 3.80 -8.39 3.50
N LEU A 52 3.63 -8.70 2.22
CA LEU A 52 2.32 -8.83 1.60
C LEU A 52 1.55 -10.06 2.09
N ASP A 53 2.24 -11.18 2.24
CA ASP A 53 1.65 -12.43 2.73
C ASP A 53 1.22 -12.33 4.19
N LEU A 54 1.94 -11.53 4.98
CA LEU A 54 1.65 -11.31 6.40
C LEU A 54 0.67 -10.16 6.65
N ALA A 55 0.44 -9.28 5.70
CA ALA A 55 -0.42 -8.12 5.87
C ALA A 55 -1.87 -8.53 6.21
N VAL A 56 -2.47 -7.83 7.17
CA VAL A 56 -3.87 -8.04 7.58
C VAL A 56 -4.79 -7.35 6.57
N ARG A 57 -5.14 -8.04 5.50
CA ARG A 57 -5.97 -7.52 4.39
C ARG A 57 -6.73 -8.64 3.70
N ALA A 58 -7.77 -8.27 2.98
CA ALA A 58 -8.45 -9.21 2.10
C ALA A 58 -7.46 -9.69 1.02
N PRO A 59 -7.35 -11.00 0.79
CA PRO A 59 -6.46 -11.53 -0.23
C PRO A 59 -6.93 -11.08 -1.62
N ASP A 60 -5.98 -10.57 -2.42
CA ASP A 60 -6.20 -10.26 -3.82
C ASP A 60 -5.47 -11.30 -4.68
N PRO A 61 -6.19 -12.24 -5.32
CA PRO A 61 -5.58 -13.29 -6.12
C PRO A 61 -4.85 -12.75 -7.36
N TYR A 62 -5.07 -11.50 -7.69
CA TYR A 62 -4.44 -10.84 -8.84
C TYR A 62 -3.25 -9.96 -8.45
N PHE A 63 -2.96 -9.87 -7.16
CA PHE A 63 -1.79 -9.20 -6.65
C PHE A 63 -0.64 -10.18 -6.49
N GLY A 64 0.54 -9.79 -6.94
CA GLY A 64 1.72 -10.63 -6.73
C GLY A 64 3.00 -10.02 -7.26
N ILE A 65 4.10 -10.58 -6.79
CA ILE A 65 5.43 -10.27 -7.28
C ILE A 65 5.82 -11.33 -8.31
N ARG A 66 6.26 -10.88 -9.46
CA ARG A 66 6.73 -11.72 -10.57
C ARG A 66 8.12 -11.23 -11.01
N GLY A 67 9.16 -11.91 -10.55
CA GLY A 67 10.53 -11.46 -10.74
C GLY A 67 10.74 -10.06 -10.15
N SER A 68 11.11 -9.10 -10.98
CA SER A 68 11.30 -7.70 -10.59
C SER A 68 10.06 -6.80 -10.81
N TRP A 69 8.87 -7.40 -10.82
CA TRP A 69 7.62 -6.69 -11.10
C TRP A 69 6.57 -6.93 -10.03
N ILE A 70 5.91 -5.87 -9.60
CA ILE A 70 4.64 -5.96 -8.89
C ILE A 70 3.53 -5.95 -9.93
N VAL A 71 2.70 -6.99 -9.92
CA VAL A 71 1.52 -7.10 -10.77
C VAL A 71 0.28 -6.96 -9.90
N ARG A 72 -0.66 -6.13 -10.31
CA ARG A 72 -1.92 -5.92 -9.58
C ARG A 72 -3.09 -5.68 -10.52
N ARG A 73 -4.28 -5.95 -10.02
CA ARG A 73 -5.50 -5.51 -10.67
C ARG A 73 -5.66 -3.99 -10.55
N LEU A 74 -6.09 -3.34 -11.62
CA LEU A 74 -6.62 -1.98 -11.55
C LEU A 74 -8.14 -2.07 -11.38
N ALA A 75 -8.64 -1.34 -10.39
CA ALA A 75 -10.08 -1.19 -10.23
C ALA A 75 -10.65 -0.29 -11.33
N PRO A 76 -11.91 -0.51 -11.77
CA PRO A 76 -12.56 0.33 -12.77
C PRO A 76 -12.58 1.81 -12.37
N ASP A 77 -12.79 2.07 -11.09
CA ASP A 77 -12.91 3.40 -10.51
C ASP A 77 -11.59 3.95 -9.96
N CYS A 78 -10.47 3.45 -10.51
CA CYS A 78 -9.15 3.88 -10.08
C CYS A 78 -8.89 5.33 -10.54
N THR A 79 -9.10 6.28 -9.64
CA THR A 79 -8.83 7.71 -9.87
C THR A 79 -7.63 8.16 -9.04
N ARG A 80 -6.97 9.19 -9.52
CA ARG A 80 -5.92 9.86 -8.76
C ARG A 80 -6.57 10.89 -7.84
N ILE A 81 -6.29 10.78 -6.55
CA ILE A 81 -6.69 11.78 -5.57
C ILE A 81 -5.51 12.74 -5.38
N GLU A 82 -5.73 14.01 -5.66
CA GLU A 82 -4.77 15.08 -5.37
C GLU A 82 -5.24 15.86 -4.16
N LEU A 83 -4.41 15.97 -3.13
CA LEU A 83 -4.78 16.64 -1.89
C LEU A 83 -5.24 18.09 -2.12
N VAL A 84 -4.61 18.79 -3.07
CA VAL A 84 -4.93 20.17 -3.42
C VAL A 84 -6.32 20.34 -4.03
N THR A 85 -6.92 19.26 -4.56
CA THR A 85 -8.25 19.29 -5.18
C THR A 85 -9.36 18.77 -4.27
N LEU A 86 -9.04 18.37 -3.04
CA LEU A 86 -10.04 17.95 -2.08
C LEU A 86 -10.90 19.15 -1.68
N ALA A 87 -12.20 19.00 -1.82
CA ALA A 87 -13.15 20.10 -1.71
C ALA A 87 -13.39 20.57 -0.25
N THR A 88 -13.07 19.75 0.74
CA THR A 88 -13.31 20.05 2.15
C THR A 88 -12.26 19.42 3.06
N GLU A 89 -11.89 20.09 4.16
CA GLU A 89 -10.98 19.59 5.22
C GLU A 89 -11.36 18.19 5.74
N ARG A 90 -12.67 17.86 5.75
CA ARG A 90 -13.12 16.53 6.21
C ARG A 90 -12.70 15.40 5.30
N ASP A 91 -12.51 15.67 4.02
CA ASP A 91 -12.11 14.65 3.06
C ASP A 91 -10.63 14.33 3.16
N GLU A 92 -9.80 15.30 3.50
CA GLU A 92 -8.38 15.07 3.83
C GLU A 92 -8.23 14.16 5.05
N LEU A 93 -8.99 14.41 6.11
CA LEU A 93 -8.97 13.57 7.31
C LEU A 93 -9.44 12.15 7.05
N LYS A 94 -10.47 11.95 6.21
CA LYS A 94 -10.92 10.62 5.78
C LYS A 94 -9.82 9.89 5.00
N LEU A 95 -9.18 10.58 4.07
CA LEU A 95 -8.08 10.02 3.28
C LEU A 95 -6.90 9.63 4.17
N LEU A 96 -6.45 10.53 5.04
CA LEU A 96 -5.35 10.28 5.98
C LEU A 96 -5.65 9.10 6.92
N ARG A 97 -6.91 9.00 7.39
CA ARG A 97 -7.35 7.86 8.22
C ARG A 97 -7.28 6.55 7.44
N ALA A 98 -7.77 6.52 6.20
CA ALA A 98 -7.70 5.33 5.35
C ALA A 98 -6.25 4.92 5.06
N MET A 99 -5.37 5.89 4.78
CA MET A 99 -3.94 5.64 4.60
C MET A 99 -3.28 5.09 5.87
N GLY A 100 -3.63 5.64 7.03
CA GLY A 100 -3.16 5.15 8.33
C GLY A 100 -3.61 3.72 8.62
N TRP A 101 -4.84 3.36 8.29
CA TRP A 101 -5.35 2.00 8.44
C TRP A 101 -4.61 1.01 7.56
N GLU A 102 -4.40 1.34 6.28
CA GLU A 102 -3.63 0.46 5.39
C GLU A 102 -2.20 0.28 5.88
N THR A 103 -1.56 1.34 6.33
CA THR A 103 -0.23 1.26 6.93
C THR A 103 -0.22 0.35 8.16
N ALA A 104 -1.20 0.51 9.06
CA ALA A 104 -1.32 -0.34 10.24
C ALA A 104 -1.55 -1.81 9.86
N ASN A 105 -2.41 -2.10 8.88
CA ASN A 105 -2.67 -3.45 8.41
C ASN A 105 -1.43 -4.14 7.85
N MET A 106 -0.56 -3.40 7.17
CA MET A 106 0.72 -3.92 6.68
C MET A 106 1.66 -4.30 7.85
N HIS A 107 1.71 -3.48 8.89
CA HIS A 107 2.62 -3.69 10.03
C HIS A 107 2.10 -4.70 11.05
N LEU A 108 0.79 -4.79 11.26
CA LEU A 108 0.19 -5.71 12.23
C LEU A 108 0.47 -7.18 11.93
N GLY A 109 0.67 -7.53 10.68
CA GLY A 109 1.00 -8.90 10.28
C GLY A 109 2.40 -9.35 10.72
N THR A 110 3.35 -8.41 10.88
CA THR A 110 4.75 -8.73 11.17
C THR A 110 5.13 -8.60 12.64
N ALA A 111 4.49 -7.71 13.39
CA ALA A 111 4.89 -7.38 14.76
C ALA A 111 3.70 -7.01 15.65
N ARG A 112 2.59 -7.74 15.52
CA ARG A 112 1.30 -7.42 16.17
C ARG A 112 1.41 -7.13 17.67
N GLU A 113 2.08 -7.97 18.42
CA GLU A 113 2.17 -7.81 19.87
C GLU A 113 2.98 -6.59 20.28
N THR A 114 4.12 -6.37 19.63
CA THR A 114 5.01 -5.23 19.88
C THR A 114 4.29 -3.93 19.52
N ILE A 115 3.70 -3.85 18.35
CA ILE A 115 2.96 -2.65 17.87
C ILE A 115 1.79 -2.36 18.80
N THR A 116 0.99 -3.37 19.15
CA THR A 116 -0.16 -3.21 20.06
C THR A 116 0.28 -2.70 21.42
N ARG A 117 1.37 -3.23 21.97
CA ARG A 117 1.92 -2.79 23.26
C ARG A 117 2.41 -1.34 23.19
N ASP A 118 3.12 -0.98 22.13
CA ASP A 118 3.70 0.35 21.99
C ASP A 118 2.63 1.40 21.71
N LEU A 119 1.60 1.06 20.92
CA LEU A 119 0.41 1.92 20.73
C LEU A 119 -0.34 2.15 22.04
N LYS A 120 -0.53 1.10 22.87
CA LYS A 120 -1.17 1.27 24.19
C LYS A 120 -0.38 2.18 25.11
N ARG A 121 0.94 2.21 25.00
CA ARG A 121 1.81 3.13 25.77
C ARG A 121 1.77 4.56 25.25
N ALA A 122 1.67 4.73 23.94
CA ALA A 122 1.67 6.05 23.29
C ALA A 122 0.32 6.77 23.37
N LEU A 123 -0.79 6.03 23.48
CA LEU A 123 -2.11 6.61 23.62
C LEU A 123 -2.33 7.18 25.03
N PRO A 124 -2.75 8.46 25.17
CA PRO A 124 -3.05 9.01 26.48
C PRO A 124 -4.16 8.22 27.16
N VAL A 125 -3.99 8.00 28.46
CA VAL A 125 -5.02 7.39 29.31
C VAL A 125 -6.27 8.26 29.21
N GLY A 126 -7.33 7.76 28.56
CA GLY A 126 -8.60 8.49 28.38
C GLY A 126 -9.03 8.76 26.94
N SER A 127 -8.20 8.47 25.94
CA SER A 127 -8.66 8.52 24.57
C SER A 127 -9.61 7.35 24.30
N ARG A 128 -10.92 7.66 24.24
CA ARG A 128 -11.97 6.68 23.90
C ARG A 128 -11.61 6.00 22.58
N ALA A 129 -11.57 4.69 22.60
CA ALA A 129 -11.51 3.89 21.41
C ALA A 129 -12.56 4.37 20.41
N VAL A 130 -12.11 4.82 19.25
CA VAL A 130 -13.00 5.17 18.15
C VAL A 130 -13.71 3.89 17.74
N ARG A 131 -15.02 3.80 17.98
CA ARG A 131 -15.83 2.66 17.55
C ARG A 131 -15.75 2.57 16.03
N PRO A 132 -15.52 1.38 15.47
CA PRO A 132 -15.70 1.19 14.03
C PRO A 132 -17.17 1.46 13.70
N ILE A 133 -17.38 2.14 12.59
CA ILE A 133 -18.69 2.34 11.95
C ILE A 133 -19.02 1.09 11.18
#